data_12d89712e83ffad2d064978ef4816174
#
_entry.id   12d89712e83ffad2d064978ef4816174
#
_cell.length_a   1.000
_cell.length_b   1.000
_cell.length_c   1.000
_cell.angle_alpha   90.00
_cell.angle_beta   90.00
_cell.angle_gamma   90.00
#
_symmetry.space_group_name_H-M   'P 1'
#
loop_
_entity.id
_entity.type
_entity.pdbx_description
1 polymer ?
#
loop_
_entity_poly.entity_id
_entity_poly.type
_entity_poly.pdbx_seq_one_letter_code
_entity_poly.pdbx_strand_id
1 'polypeptide(L)'
;DTPVWVLCVVFFVQGTGMAHVMPPVTVAVMQALPREKAGSGSAINNTFRQVGGALGIAVLGSVLSTVYRGDIEGHLGALPAPARDAAGESIEATLGIAEKLGPAGRPLVAAANDAFLGAMHVTAVGSASVALIGALVVGLFLPGRPPAEQPAGEGEGEAEGERTVPAGGPMTTTAADS
;
A
#
# COMPACT_ATOMS: atom_id res chain seq x y z
N ASP A 1 18.07 17.00 10.79
CA ASP A 1 18.54 15.67 10.38
C ASP A 1 17.84 14.60 11.20
N THR A 2 16.89 13.92 10.58
CA THR A 2 16.21 12.80 11.24
C THR A 2 17.18 11.60 11.31
N PRO A 3 17.47 11.06 12.50
CA PRO A 3 18.38 9.95 12.62
C PRO A 3 17.81 8.68 11.99
N VAL A 4 18.65 7.90 11.31
CA VAL A 4 18.25 6.70 10.54
C VAL A 4 17.47 5.69 11.38
N TRP A 5 17.80 5.56 12.67
CA TRP A 5 17.07 4.63 13.55
C TRP A 5 15.57 4.96 13.69
N VAL A 6 15.20 6.26 13.63
CA VAL A 6 13.78 6.67 13.66
C VAL A 6 13.05 6.17 12.42
N LEU A 7 13.68 6.28 11.24
CA LEU A 7 13.15 5.73 10.00
C LEU A 7 12.95 4.21 10.09
N CYS A 8 13.96 3.50 10.64
CA CYS A 8 13.87 2.06 10.84
C CYS A 8 12.69 1.68 11.76
N VAL A 9 12.49 2.40 12.86
CA VAL A 9 11.37 2.16 13.78
C VAL A 9 10.03 2.43 13.10
N VAL A 10 9.90 3.52 12.35
CA VAL A 10 8.67 3.84 11.62
C VAL A 10 8.33 2.76 10.59
N PHE A 11 9.30 2.32 9.79
CA PHE A 11 9.09 1.24 8.82
C PHE A 11 8.80 -0.10 9.49
N PHE A 12 9.43 -0.40 10.62
CA PHE A 12 9.16 -1.60 11.39
C PHE A 12 7.72 -1.62 11.91
N VAL A 13 7.26 -0.52 12.52
CA VAL A 13 5.88 -0.39 13.01
C VAL A 13 4.88 -0.50 11.86
N GLN A 14 5.14 0.18 10.74
CA GLN A 14 4.29 0.12 9.56
C GLN A 14 4.22 -1.30 8.97
N GLY A 15 5.37 -1.97 8.80
CA GLY A 15 5.44 -3.34 8.29
C GLY A 15 4.74 -4.33 9.20
N THR A 16 4.92 -4.19 10.51
CA THR A 16 4.23 -5.01 11.52
C THR A 16 2.72 -4.81 11.46
N GLY A 17 2.25 -3.56 11.38
CA GLY A 17 0.83 -3.27 11.20
C GLY A 17 0.25 -3.92 9.95
N MET A 18 0.95 -3.83 8.82
CA MET A 18 0.52 -4.42 7.56
C MET A 18 0.49 -5.96 7.61
N ALA A 19 1.48 -6.58 8.27
CA ALA A 19 1.55 -8.02 8.44
C ALA A 19 0.40 -8.58 9.30
N HIS A 20 -0.11 -7.81 10.26
CA HIS A 20 -1.24 -8.22 11.09
C HIS A 20 -2.61 -8.01 10.43
N VAL A 21 -2.73 -7.12 9.46
CA VAL A 21 -4.00 -6.80 8.80
C VAL A 21 -4.22 -7.64 7.54
N MET A 22 -3.20 -7.81 6.70
CA MET A 22 -3.34 -8.42 5.38
C MET A 22 -3.76 -9.89 5.40
N PRO A 23 -3.11 -10.79 6.17
CA PRO A 23 -3.49 -12.20 6.20
C PRO A 23 -4.91 -12.44 6.74
N PRO A 24 -5.33 -11.88 7.88
CA PRO A 24 -6.68 -12.08 8.40
C PRO A 24 -7.78 -11.63 7.45
N VAL A 25 -7.59 -10.49 6.78
CA VAL A 25 -8.57 -9.98 5.80
C VAL A 25 -8.69 -10.95 4.62
N THR A 26 -7.58 -11.45 4.10
CA THR A 26 -7.60 -12.41 3.00
C THR A 26 -8.29 -13.72 3.39
N VAL A 27 -7.98 -14.24 4.58
CA VAL A 27 -8.63 -15.46 5.12
C VAL A 27 -10.12 -15.25 5.32
N ALA A 28 -10.53 -14.12 5.90
CA ALA A 28 -11.95 -13.80 6.12
C ALA A 28 -12.74 -13.75 4.80
N VAL A 29 -12.19 -13.15 3.76
CA VAL A 29 -12.81 -13.11 2.43
C VAL A 29 -12.92 -14.51 1.84
N MET A 30 -11.87 -15.34 1.95
CA MET A 30 -11.89 -16.70 1.40
C MET A 30 -12.85 -17.62 2.15
N GLN A 31 -12.98 -17.47 3.46
CA GLN A 31 -13.92 -18.26 4.27
C GLN A 31 -15.39 -17.87 4.05
N ALA A 32 -15.66 -16.64 3.63
CA ALA A 32 -17.01 -16.19 3.34
C ALA A 32 -17.56 -16.71 1.99
N LEU A 33 -16.74 -17.38 1.18
CA LEU A 33 -17.10 -17.83 -0.16
C LEU A 33 -17.11 -19.36 -0.27
N PRO A 34 -18.05 -19.94 -1.05
CA PRO A 34 -17.97 -21.36 -1.42
C PRO A 34 -16.66 -21.65 -2.17
N ARG A 35 -16.11 -22.85 -1.97
CA ARG A 35 -14.82 -23.26 -2.58
C ARG A 35 -14.80 -23.11 -4.10
N GLU A 36 -15.93 -23.36 -4.77
CA GLU A 36 -16.09 -23.23 -6.22
C GLU A 36 -15.95 -21.77 -6.69
N LYS A 37 -16.16 -20.79 -5.79
CA LYS A 37 -16.10 -19.35 -6.09
C LYS A 37 -14.85 -18.67 -5.53
N ALA A 38 -13.90 -19.42 -4.98
CA ALA A 38 -12.68 -18.87 -4.37
C ALA A 38 -11.85 -18.02 -5.34
N GLY A 39 -11.75 -18.45 -6.61
CA GLY A 39 -11.07 -17.68 -7.65
C GLY A 39 -11.72 -16.32 -7.92
N SER A 40 -13.05 -16.29 -8.02
CA SER A 40 -13.79 -15.04 -8.18
C SER A 40 -13.64 -14.12 -6.96
N GLY A 41 -13.63 -14.69 -5.75
CA GLY A 41 -13.44 -13.93 -4.51
C GLY A 41 -12.07 -13.26 -4.45
N SER A 42 -11.03 -13.97 -4.85
CA SER A 42 -9.67 -13.41 -4.94
C SER A 42 -9.60 -12.24 -5.94
N ALA A 43 -10.20 -12.39 -7.11
CA ALA A 43 -10.26 -11.34 -8.12
C ALA A 43 -11.00 -10.09 -7.61
N ILE A 44 -12.16 -10.28 -6.97
CA ILE A 44 -12.95 -9.20 -6.37
C ILE A 44 -12.15 -8.49 -5.28
N ASN A 45 -11.54 -9.24 -4.36
CA ASN A 45 -10.72 -8.65 -3.28
C ASN A 45 -9.56 -7.82 -3.85
N ASN A 46 -8.88 -8.31 -4.87
CA ASN A 46 -7.81 -7.57 -5.52
C ASN A 46 -8.31 -6.30 -6.22
N THR A 47 -9.47 -6.36 -6.87
CA THR A 47 -10.12 -5.20 -7.50
C THR A 47 -10.47 -4.13 -6.46
N PHE A 48 -11.09 -4.52 -5.34
CA PHE A 48 -11.39 -3.57 -4.26
C PHE A 48 -10.14 -2.91 -3.68
N ARG A 49 -9.07 -3.66 -3.52
CA ARG A 49 -7.78 -3.10 -3.07
C ARG A 49 -7.22 -2.07 -4.06
N GLN A 50 -7.26 -2.37 -5.36
CA GLN A 50 -6.77 -1.45 -6.39
C GLN A 50 -7.62 -0.20 -6.49
N VAL A 51 -8.95 -0.35 -6.55
CA VAL A 51 -9.88 0.78 -6.59
C VAL A 51 -9.76 1.63 -5.31
N GLY A 52 -9.74 0.98 -4.15
CA GLY A 52 -9.56 1.67 -2.87
C GLY A 52 -8.24 2.43 -2.78
N GLY A 53 -7.15 1.83 -3.27
CA GLY A 53 -5.84 2.48 -3.35
C GLY A 53 -5.86 3.69 -4.28
N ALA A 54 -6.42 3.56 -5.47
CA ALA A 54 -6.53 4.65 -6.45
C ALA A 54 -7.37 5.82 -5.91
N LEU A 55 -8.53 5.52 -5.30
CA LEU A 55 -9.37 6.53 -4.67
C LEU A 55 -8.66 7.21 -3.48
N GLY A 56 -7.96 6.43 -2.66
CA GLY A 56 -7.19 6.95 -1.55
C GLY A 56 -6.13 7.96 -2.00
N ILE A 57 -5.35 7.61 -3.02
CA ILE A 57 -4.32 8.51 -3.59
C ILE A 57 -4.97 9.77 -4.16
N ALA A 58 -6.07 9.65 -4.90
CA ALA A 58 -6.75 10.78 -5.52
C ALA A 58 -7.31 11.75 -4.45
N VAL A 59 -7.95 11.24 -3.40
CA VAL A 59 -8.51 12.06 -2.32
C VAL A 59 -7.40 12.71 -1.52
N LEU A 60 -6.38 11.96 -1.09
CA LEU A 60 -5.27 12.51 -0.30
C LEU A 60 -4.45 13.52 -1.10
N GLY A 61 -4.21 13.25 -2.39
CA GLY A 61 -3.55 14.20 -3.28
C GLY A 61 -4.33 15.49 -3.48
N SER A 62 -5.66 15.40 -3.62
CA SER A 62 -6.53 16.57 -3.72
C SER A 62 -6.53 17.40 -2.43
N VAL A 63 -6.58 16.76 -1.26
CA VAL A 63 -6.48 17.45 0.04
C VAL A 63 -5.13 18.14 0.17
N LEU A 64 -4.03 17.43 -0.12
CA LEU A 64 -2.68 17.99 -0.07
C LEU A 64 -2.56 19.23 -0.95
N SER A 65 -2.98 19.14 -2.21
CA SER A 65 -2.92 20.26 -3.17
C SER A 65 -3.79 21.44 -2.74
N THR A 66 -4.98 21.18 -2.22
CA THR A 66 -5.91 22.25 -1.79
C THR A 66 -5.35 23.00 -0.58
N VAL A 67 -4.82 22.29 0.42
CA VAL A 67 -4.23 22.91 1.61
C VAL A 67 -2.96 23.67 1.24
N TYR A 68 -2.07 23.06 0.46
CA TYR A 68 -0.86 23.71 -0.02
C TYR A 68 -1.16 25.03 -0.76
N ARG A 69 -2.11 24.99 -1.70
CA ARG A 69 -2.52 26.19 -2.44
C ARG A 69 -3.05 27.28 -1.52
N GLY A 70 -3.89 26.93 -0.55
CA GLY A 70 -4.44 27.89 0.42
C GLY A 70 -3.35 28.54 1.26
N ASP A 71 -2.37 27.78 1.72
CA ASP A 71 -1.30 28.26 2.60
C ASP A 71 -0.26 29.10 1.82
N ILE A 72 0.08 28.74 0.58
CA ILE A 72 1.09 29.45 -0.22
C ILE A 72 0.55 30.72 -0.86
N GLU A 73 -0.75 30.82 -1.12
CA GLU A 73 -1.37 31.93 -1.89
C GLU A 73 -1.00 33.30 -1.35
N GLY A 74 -0.96 33.44 0.00
CA GLY A 74 -0.57 34.70 0.65
C GLY A 74 0.85 35.18 0.34
N HIS A 75 1.73 34.31 -0.12
CA HIS A 75 3.14 34.56 -0.41
C HIS A 75 3.41 34.79 -1.91
N LEU A 76 2.43 34.57 -2.77
CA LEU A 76 2.55 34.67 -4.23
C LEU A 76 2.23 36.05 -4.81
N GLY A 77 1.80 37.01 -3.98
CA GLY A 77 1.30 38.28 -4.43
C GLY A 77 2.26 39.11 -5.30
N ALA A 78 3.57 38.94 -5.12
CA ALA A 78 4.60 39.64 -5.89
C ALA A 78 4.90 38.98 -7.27
N LEU A 79 4.33 37.82 -7.55
CA LEU A 79 4.56 37.07 -8.79
C LEU A 79 3.58 37.48 -9.89
N PRO A 80 4.00 37.49 -11.18
CA PRO A 80 3.09 37.59 -12.32
C PRO A 80 2.04 36.47 -12.30
N ALA A 81 0.83 36.72 -12.84
CA ALA A 81 -0.28 35.78 -12.80
C ALA A 81 0.08 34.35 -13.26
N PRO A 82 0.75 34.14 -14.42
CA PRO A 82 1.11 32.78 -14.85
C PRO A 82 2.06 32.05 -13.88
N ALA A 83 2.98 32.80 -13.25
CA ALA A 83 3.91 32.23 -12.26
C ALA A 83 3.20 31.92 -10.94
N ARG A 84 2.24 32.77 -10.56
CA ARG A 84 1.41 32.55 -9.36
C ARG A 84 0.56 31.30 -9.47
N ASP A 85 -0.11 31.11 -10.61
CA ASP A 85 -0.94 29.94 -10.86
C ASP A 85 -0.10 28.64 -10.81
N ALA A 86 1.05 28.63 -11.50
CA ALA A 86 1.97 27.50 -11.47
C ALA A 86 2.51 27.21 -10.05
N ALA A 87 2.89 28.25 -9.30
CA ALA A 87 3.38 28.11 -7.93
C ALA A 87 2.31 27.58 -6.96
N GLY A 88 1.03 27.93 -7.18
CA GLY A 88 -0.08 27.39 -6.41
C GLY A 88 -0.41 25.92 -6.71
N GLU A 89 0.05 25.37 -7.82
CA GLU A 89 -0.24 23.98 -8.20
C GLU A 89 0.69 22.97 -7.54
N SER A 90 1.97 23.31 -7.38
CA SER A 90 2.93 22.37 -6.77
C SER A 90 4.13 23.07 -6.14
N ILE A 91 4.70 22.43 -5.13
CA ILE A 91 5.94 22.89 -4.48
C ILE A 91 7.11 22.92 -5.48
N GLU A 92 7.20 21.95 -6.40
CA GLU A 92 8.27 21.89 -7.40
C GLU A 92 8.24 23.11 -8.31
N ALA A 93 7.04 23.52 -8.75
CA ALA A 93 6.89 24.73 -9.56
C ALA A 93 7.30 25.98 -8.78
N THR A 94 6.93 26.08 -7.50
CA THR A 94 7.33 27.18 -6.63
C THR A 94 8.84 27.23 -6.44
N LEU A 95 9.50 26.10 -6.19
CA LEU A 95 10.94 26.04 -6.05
C LEU A 95 11.67 26.41 -7.34
N GLY A 96 11.16 25.96 -8.50
CA GLY A 96 11.70 26.33 -9.81
C GLY A 96 11.57 27.83 -10.13
N ILE A 97 10.50 28.48 -9.66
CA ILE A 97 10.33 29.94 -9.77
C ILE A 97 11.30 30.67 -8.82
N ALA A 98 11.41 30.18 -7.57
CA ALA A 98 12.30 30.75 -6.57
C ALA A 98 13.79 30.67 -7.00
N GLU A 99 14.19 29.60 -7.66
CA GLU A 99 15.53 29.46 -8.20
C GLU A 99 15.84 30.54 -9.26
N LYS A 100 14.89 30.84 -10.14
CA LYS A 100 15.05 31.89 -11.16
C LYS A 100 15.12 33.30 -10.55
N LEU A 101 14.54 33.50 -9.37
CA LEU A 101 14.63 34.76 -8.63
C LEU A 101 15.93 34.92 -7.85
N GLY A 102 16.75 33.83 -7.74
CA GLY A 102 18.02 33.84 -7.02
C GLY A 102 17.87 34.20 -5.53
N PRO A 103 18.67 35.11 -4.98
CA PRO A 103 18.58 35.50 -3.57
C PRO A 103 17.22 36.03 -3.13
N ALA A 104 16.47 36.66 -4.02
CA ALA A 104 15.12 37.16 -3.75
C ALA A 104 14.09 36.05 -3.62
N GLY A 105 14.36 34.85 -4.12
CA GLY A 105 13.50 33.69 -4.01
C GLY A 105 13.54 32.98 -2.66
N ARG A 106 14.53 33.26 -1.78
CA ARG A 106 14.69 32.57 -0.49
C ARG A 106 13.44 32.60 0.40
N PRO A 107 12.75 33.75 0.56
CA PRO A 107 11.50 33.78 1.34
C PRO A 107 10.42 32.88 0.74
N LEU A 108 10.35 32.80 -0.59
CA LEU A 108 9.40 31.95 -1.30
C LEU A 108 9.69 30.45 -1.07
N VAL A 109 10.97 30.05 -1.05
CA VAL A 109 11.38 28.68 -0.69
C VAL A 109 10.94 28.33 0.72
N ALA A 110 11.16 29.22 1.69
CA ALA A 110 10.75 28.99 3.08
C ALA A 110 9.22 28.84 3.17
N ALA A 111 8.47 29.76 2.57
CA ALA A 111 7.01 29.72 2.55
C ALA A 111 6.47 28.43 1.88
N ALA A 112 7.08 28.00 0.77
CA ALA A 112 6.70 26.78 0.07
C ALA A 112 6.93 25.51 0.93
N ASN A 113 8.04 25.45 1.64
CA ASN A 113 8.31 24.32 2.55
C ASN A 113 7.35 24.31 3.73
N ASP A 114 7.06 25.46 4.34
CA ASP A 114 6.13 25.57 5.46
C ASP A 114 4.71 25.20 5.03
N ALA A 115 4.23 25.71 3.90
CA ALA A 115 2.93 25.36 3.33
C ALA A 115 2.82 23.86 3.01
N PHE A 116 3.86 23.27 2.43
CA PHE A 116 3.90 21.84 2.11
C PHE A 116 3.90 20.98 3.36
N LEU A 117 4.68 21.32 4.37
CA LEU A 117 4.68 20.60 5.66
C LEU A 117 3.32 20.70 6.35
N GLY A 118 2.69 21.88 6.31
CA GLY A 118 1.31 22.07 6.81
C GLY A 118 0.32 21.15 6.09
N ALA A 119 0.35 21.14 4.77
CA ALA A 119 -0.49 20.28 3.95
C ALA A 119 -0.25 18.79 4.22
N MET A 120 1.00 18.36 4.39
CA MET A 120 1.33 16.99 4.78
C MET A 120 0.76 16.62 6.15
N HIS A 121 0.84 17.50 7.14
CA HIS A 121 0.27 17.26 8.47
C HIS A 121 -1.26 17.07 8.40
N VAL A 122 -1.97 17.96 7.69
CA VAL A 122 -3.43 17.84 7.53
C VAL A 122 -3.80 16.53 6.83
N THR A 123 -3.09 16.19 5.78
CA THR A 123 -3.32 14.94 5.03
C THR A 123 -3.02 13.70 5.90
N ALA A 124 -1.95 13.72 6.70
CA ALA A 124 -1.60 12.65 7.62
C ALA A 124 -2.64 12.46 8.73
N VAL A 125 -3.10 13.54 9.35
CA VAL A 125 -4.17 13.49 10.38
C VAL A 125 -5.48 13.02 9.75
N GLY A 126 -5.82 13.48 8.57
CA GLY A 126 -7.01 13.04 7.84
C GLY A 126 -6.97 11.53 7.55
N SER A 127 -5.86 11.03 7.01
CA SER A 127 -5.70 9.60 6.72
C SER A 127 -5.70 8.74 7.98
N ALA A 128 -5.06 9.19 9.05
CA ALA A 128 -5.09 8.51 10.35
C ALA A 128 -6.51 8.44 10.92
N SER A 129 -7.29 9.51 10.79
CA SER A 129 -8.69 9.55 11.24
C SER A 129 -9.56 8.55 10.47
N VAL A 130 -9.41 8.48 9.16
CA VAL A 130 -10.13 7.49 8.32
C VAL A 130 -9.72 6.06 8.69
N ALA A 131 -8.43 5.81 8.91
CA ALA A 131 -7.95 4.50 9.35
C ALA A 131 -8.51 4.10 10.72
N LEU A 132 -8.57 5.04 11.66
CA LEU A 132 -9.13 4.82 13.00
C LEU A 132 -10.63 4.50 12.94
N ILE A 133 -11.38 5.25 12.14
CA ILE A 133 -12.82 5.01 11.91
C ILE A 133 -13.01 3.62 11.28
N GLY A 134 -12.21 3.27 10.28
CA GLY A 134 -12.25 1.94 9.66
C GLY A 134 -11.94 0.82 10.67
N ALA A 135 -10.93 0.98 11.51
CA ALA A 135 -10.59 0.03 12.56
C ALA A 135 -11.73 -0.12 13.58
N LEU A 136 -12.35 0.98 13.97
CA LEU A 136 -13.50 0.99 14.89
C LEU A 136 -14.70 0.26 14.30
N VAL A 137 -15.04 0.54 13.04
CA VAL A 137 -16.12 -0.14 12.31
C VAL A 137 -15.86 -1.65 12.24
N VAL A 138 -14.67 -2.05 11.84
CA VAL A 138 -14.29 -3.47 11.80
C VAL A 138 -14.36 -4.10 13.19
N GLY A 139 -13.83 -3.45 14.21
CA GLY A 139 -13.84 -3.95 15.60
C GLY A 139 -15.25 -4.11 16.18
N LEU A 140 -16.18 -3.23 15.80
CA LEU A 140 -17.57 -3.28 16.31
C LEU A 140 -18.46 -4.25 15.52
N PHE A 141 -18.25 -4.38 14.22
CA PHE A 141 -19.15 -5.15 13.32
C PHE A 141 -18.59 -6.53 12.95
N LEU A 142 -17.30 -6.77 13.10
CA LEU A 142 -16.74 -8.11 12.86
C LEU A 142 -16.79 -8.92 14.16
N PRO A 143 -17.66 -9.94 14.27
CA PRO A 143 -17.66 -10.83 15.42
C PRO A 143 -16.33 -11.59 15.42
N GLY A 144 -15.58 -11.47 16.52
CA GLY A 144 -14.32 -12.17 16.73
C GLY A 144 -14.55 -13.68 16.77
N ARG A 145 -14.55 -14.33 15.61
CA ARG A 145 -14.37 -15.77 15.54
C ARG A 145 -12.87 -16.05 15.63
N PRO A 146 -12.42 -16.85 16.61
CA PRO A 146 -11.06 -17.36 16.58
C PRO A 146 -10.84 -18.06 15.25
N PRO A 147 -9.67 -17.95 14.60
CA PRO A 147 -9.34 -18.81 13.47
C PRO A 147 -9.52 -20.23 13.94
N ALA A 148 -10.32 -21.03 13.22
CA ALA A 148 -10.34 -22.46 13.44
C ALA A 148 -8.89 -22.94 13.29
N GLU A 149 -8.32 -23.46 14.35
CA GLU A 149 -7.03 -24.10 14.37
C GLU A 149 -7.06 -25.17 13.28
N GLN A 150 -6.43 -24.87 12.15
CA GLN A 150 -6.15 -25.94 11.18
C GLN A 150 -5.18 -26.87 11.88
N PRO A 151 -5.51 -28.16 12.02
CA PRO A 151 -4.56 -29.11 12.53
C PRO A 151 -3.32 -29.04 11.64
N ALA A 152 -2.20 -28.68 12.27
CA ALA A 152 -0.90 -28.71 11.62
C ALA A 152 -0.61 -30.16 11.23
N GLY A 153 -0.48 -30.41 9.93
CA GLY A 153 0.28 -31.53 9.44
C GLY A 153 -0.44 -32.88 9.30
N GLU A 154 -1.09 -33.06 8.18
CA GLU A 154 -1.19 -34.37 7.52
C GLU A 154 -1.00 -34.21 6.00
N GLY A 155 0.11 -33.66 5.59
CA GLY A 155 0.40 -33.43 4.16
C GLY A 155 1.86 -33.52 3.74
N GLU A 156 2.78 -33.81 4.65
CA GLU A 156 4.22 -33.94 4.29
C GLU A 156 4.80 -35.33 4.50
N GLY A 157 3.98 -36.37 4.75
CA GLY A 157 4.43 -37.75 4.97
C GLY A 157 4.25 -38.71 3.82
N GLU A 158 3.56 -38.39 2.73
CA GLU A 158 3.24 -39.36 1.67
C GLU A 158 3.94 -39.14 0.31
N ALA A 159 4.82 -38.17 0.18
CA ALA A 159 5.54 -37.95 -1.08
C ALA A 159 6.96 -38.53 -1.14
N GLU A 160 7.45 -39.17 -0.08
CA GLU A 160 8.82 -39.71 -0.03
C GLU A 160 8.89 -41.25 0.01
N GLY A 161 7.75 -41.95 -0.15
CA GLY A 161 7.66 -43.39 -0.07
C GLY A 161 7.57 -44.17 -1.38
N GLU A 162 7.45 -43.51 -2.55
CA GLU A 162 7.22 -44.25 -3.82
C GLU A 162 8.23 -43.91 -4.92
N ARG A 163 9.50 -44.06 -4.61
CA ARG A 163 10.57 -44.21 -5.61
C ARG A 163 11.51 -45.35 -5.28
N THR A 164 10.97 -46.53 -5.09
CA THR A 164 11.76 -47.74 -5.27
C THR A 164 11.48 -48.31 -6.66
N VAL A 165 12.40 -48.05 -7.55
CA VAL A 165 12.51 -48.68 -8.86
C VAL A 165 12.85 -50.15 -8.63
N PRO A 166 12.07 -51.14 -9.09
CA PRO A 166 12.55 -52.50 -9.16
C PRO A 166 13.42 -52.67 -10.38
N ALA A 167 14.69 -52.93 -10.15
CA ALA A 167 15.62 -53.37 -11.15
C ALA A 167 15.32 -54.82 -11.55
N GLY A 168 15.33 -55.07 -12.84
CA GLY A 168 15.72 -56.37 -13.37
C GLY A 168 14.62 -57.40 -13.58
N GLY A 169 14.16 -57.50 -14.81
CA GLY A 169 13.60 -58.72 -15.39
C GLY A 169 14.15 -58.92 -16.79
N PRO A 170 14.51 -60.15 -17.19
CA PRO A 170 15.46 -60.40 -18.26
C PRO A 170 14.83 -60.30 -19.65
N MET A 171 15.68 -59.87 -20.61
CA MET A 171 15.48 -60.04 -22.04
C MET A 171 15.16 -61.48 -22.41
N THR A 172 14.06 -61.73 -23.01
CA THR A 172 13.85 -62.90 -23.85
C THR A 172 13.78 -62.47 -25.32
N THR A 173 14.90 -62.69 -25.96
CA THR A 173 15.04 -62.81 -27.39
C THR A 173 14.13 -63.91 -27.91
N THR A 174 13.24 -63.63 -28.83
CA THR A 174 12.71 -64.64 -29.75
C THR A 174 12.75 -64.06 -31.16
N ALA A 175 13.65 -64.66 -31.89
CA ALA A 175 13.80 -64.51 -33.33
C ALA A 175 12.81 -65.43 -34.06
N ALA A 176 12.61 -65.12 -35.32
CA ALA A 176 12.17 -65.92 -36.48
C ALA A 176 10.63 -66.06 -36.64
N ASP A 177 10.16 -65.70 -37.70
CA ASP A 177 10.08 -66.37 -38.99
C ASP A 177 8.69 -66.18 -39.67
N SER A 178 8.76 -65.86 -40.88
CA SER A 178 7.81 -65.92 -41.99
C SER A 178 7.26 -64.61 -42.51
#